data_7bd9d6854525053155426c4cea835aa6
#
_entry.id   7bd9d6854525053155426c4cea835aa6
#
_cell.length_a   1.000
_cell.length_b   1.000
_cell.length_c   1.000
_cell.angle_alpha   90.00
_cell.angle_beta   90.00
_cell.angle_gamma   90.00
#
_symmetry.space_group_name_H-M   'P 1'
#
loop_
_entity.id
_entity.type
_entity.pdbx_description
1 polymer ?
#
loop_
_entity_poly.entity_id
_entity_poly.type
_entity_poly.pdbx_seq_one_letter_code
_entity_poly.pdbx_strand_id
1 'polypeptide(L)'
;MKITEIREITIPISSPIRNAYIDFSKMTLSLVAVMTDVVRDGNPVVGYGFNSNGRYGQGKLMRERFIPRVLEANPDSLIDDSGKNLDPHKIWNAMFTNEKPGGHGERSVAIGTIDMAVWDAVAKIEGKPLFQLLADRYGDGKPNRKIFVYAAGGYYYPGQDHGKLKDEMRSYIDRGYTVVKK
;
A
#
# COMPACT_ATOMS: atom_id res chain seq x y z
N MET A 1 23.75 -4.71 -0.97
CA MET A 1 22.28 -4.77 -1.15
C MET A 1 21.80 -3.51 -1.79
N LYS A 2 20.91 -3.60 -2.75
CA LYS A 2 20.33 -2.41 -3.42
C LYS A 2 18.98 -2.71 -4.04
N ILE A 3 18.19 -1.65 -4.25
CA ILE A 3 17.04 -1.69 -5.13
C ILE A 3 17.54 -1.70 -6.57
N THR A 4 17.13 -2.68 -7.35
CA THR A 4 17.56 -2.84 -8.76
C THR A 4 16.60 -2.20 -9.73
N GLU A 5 15.30 -2.17 -9.37
CA GLU A 5 14.24 -1.62 -10.20
C GLU A 5 13.02 -1.29 -9.34
N ILE A 6 12.27 -0.26 -9.72
CA ILE A 6 10.93 0.01 -9.20
C ILE A 6 10.00 0.17 -10.39
N ARG A 7 8.97 -0.66 -10.46
CA ARG A 7 7.93 -0.60 -11.49
C ARG A 7 6.62 -0.10 -10.90
N GLU A 8 5.97 0.75 -11.65
CA GLU A 8 4.60 1.17 -11.37
C GLU A 8 3.71 0.86 -12.57
N ILE A 9 2.51 0.36 -12.31
CA ILE A 9 1.45 0.21 -13.30
C ILE A 9 0.15 0.78 -12.77
N THR A 10 -0.48 1.64 -13.56
CA THR A 10 -1.82 2.17 -13.27
C THR A 10 -2.86 1.32 -13.99
N ILE A 11 -3.80 0.76 -13.25
CA ILE A 11 -4.81 -0.18 -13.73
C ILE A 11 -6.20 0.46 -13.57
N PRO A 12 -7.05 0.43 -14.63
CA PRO A 12 -8.46 0.80 -14.50
C PRO A 12 -9.20 -0.25 -13.65
N ILE A 13 -10.14 0.22 -12.84
CA ILE A 13 -10.98 -0.65 -12.02
C ILE A 13 -12.27 -0.93 -12.77
N SER A 14 -12.67 -2.20 -12.82
CA SER A 14 -14.01 -2.59 -13.25
C SER A 14 -14.85 -2.90 -12.01
N SER A 15 -15.83 -2.06 -11.70
CA SER A 15 -16.70 -2.24 -10.54
C SER A 15 -18.11 -1.73 -10.82
N PRO A 16 -19.16 -2.48 -10.48
CA PRO A 16 -20.53 -2.00 -10.56
C PRO A 16 -20.91 -1.07 -9.40
N ILE A 17 -20.01 -0.89 -8.43
CA ILE A 17 -20.28 -0.11 -7.23
C ILE A 17 -20.32 1.38 -7.57
N ARG A 18 -21.36 2.06 -7.11
CA ARG A 18 -21.50 3.51 -7.22
C ARG A 18 -22.37 4.06 -6.10
N ASN A 19 -22.33 5.34 -5.90
CA ASN A 19 -23.29 6.08 -5.07
C ASN A 19 -23.74 7.33 -5.85
N ALA A 20 -24.48 8.22 -5.20
CA ALA A 20 -24.98 9.43 -5.84
C ALA A 20 -23.87 10.38 -6.33
N TYR A 21 -22.67 10.25 -5.80
CA TYR A 21 -21.52 11.13 -6.05
C TYR A 21 -20.34 10.44 -6.76
N ILE A 22 -20.10 9.17 -6.46
CA ILE A 22 -18.91 8.42 -6.91
C ILE A 22 -19.33 7.24 -7.77
N ASP A 23 -18.68 7.09 -8.93
CA ASP A 23 -18.75 5.93 -9.80
C ASP A 23 -17.40 5.22 -9.79
N PHE A 24 -17.31 4.06 -9.13
CA PHE A 24 -16.08 3.32 -8.99
C PHE A 24 -15.59 2.69 -10.30
N SER A 25 -16.46 2.52 -11.31
CA SER A 25 -16.08 1.98 -12.62
C SER A 25 -15.14 2.90 -13.40
N LYS A 26 -15.06 4.18 -13.02
CA LYS A 26 -14.22 5.20 -13.67
C LYS A 26 -12.89 5.44 -12.91
N MET A 27 -12.64 4.67 -11.87
CA MET A 27 -11.46 4.84 -11.04
C MET A 27 -10.29 4.00 -11.54
N THR A 28 -9.12 4.39 -11.11
CA THR A 28 -7.87 3.64 -11.30
C THR A 28 -7.23 3.34 -9.95
N LEU A 29 -6.34 2.39 -9.94
CA LEU A 29 -5.37 2.17 -8.85
C LEU A 29 -3.98 1.99 -9.44
N SER A 30 -2.97 2.33 -8.67
CA SER A 30 -1.57 2.08 -9.03
C SER A 30 -1.01 0.95 -8.18
N LEU A 31 -0.29 0.05 -8.84
CA LEU A 31 0.50 -1.01 -8.22
C LEU A 31 1.98 -0.70 -8.36
N VAL A 32 2.75 -0.94 -7.32
CA VAL A 32 4.20 -0.77 -7.30
C VAL A 32 4.88 -2.08 -6.93
N ALA A 33 5.96 -2.39 -7.64
CA ALA A 33 6.87 -3.47 -7.32
C ALA A 33 8.28 -2.90 -7.12
N VAL A 34 8.88 -3.13 -5.95
CA VAL A 34 10.26 -2.80 -5.62
C VAL A 34 11.09 -4.06 -5.69
N MET A 35 11.98 -4.16 -6.68
CA MET A 35 12.87 -5.29 -6.89
C MET A 35 14.23 -5.04 -6.25
N THR A 36 14.77 -6.06 -5.60
CA THR A 36 16.08 -6.00 -4.94
C THR A 36 17.07 -6.99 -5.55
N ASP A 37 18.35 -6.82 -5.26
CA ASP A 37 19.39 -7.79 -5.59
C ASP A 37 19.50 -8.95 -4.58
N VAL A 38 18.65 -8.96 -3.56
CA VAL A 38 18.56 -10.07 -2.60
C VAL A 38 17.81 -11.23 -3.25
N VAL A 39 18.41 -12.43 -3.22
CA VAL A 39 17.81 -13.64 -3.78
C VAL A 39 17.38 -14.59 -2.66
N ARG A 40 16.14 -15.09 -2.77
CA ARG A 40 15.59 -16.16 -1.94
C ARG A 40 14.95 -17.23 -2.83
N ASP A 41 15.24 -18.47 -2.56
CA ASP A 41 14.69 -19.61 -3.31
C ASP A 41 14.87 -19.46 -4.83
N GLY A 42 16.03 -18.91 -5.24
CA GLY A 42 16.38 -18.68 -6.64
C GLY A 42 15.71 -17.46 -7.31
N ASN A 43 14.93 -16.69 -6.57
CA ASN A 43 14.22 -15.51 -7.09
C ASN A 43 14.61 -14.23 -6.37
N PRO A 44 14.67 -13.08 -7.07
CA PRO A 44 14.86 -11.80 -6.40
C PRO A 44 13.71 -11.53 -5.42
N VAL A 45 14.04 -10.95 -4.27
CA VAL A 45 13.01 -10.47 -3.34
C VAL A 45 12.35 -9.23 -3.94
N VAL A 46 11.01 -9.27 -4.05
CA VAL A 46 10.18 -8.19 -4.58
C VAL A 46 9.17 -7.78 -3.53
N GLY A 47 9.14 -6.50 -3.19
CA GLY A 47 8.09 -5.90 -2.36
C GLY A 47 6.99 -5.28 -3.20
N TYR A 48 5.76 -5.37 -2.75
CA TYR A 48 4.58 -4.87 -3.44
C TYR A 48 3.80 -3.87 -2.60
N GLY A 49 3.30 -2.83 -3.26
CA GLY A 49 2.41 -1.86 -2.68
C GLY A 49 1.35 -1.42 -3.69
N PHE A 50 0.24 -0.87 -3.20
CA PHE A 50 -0.80 -0.32 -4.06
C PHE A 50 -1.52 0.83 -3.34
N ASN A 51 -2.05 1.78 -4.12
CA ASN A 51 -2.90 2.82 -3.56
C ASN A 51 -4.38 2.37 -3.54
N SER A 52 -5.19 3.07 -2.76
CA SER A 52 -6.63 2.85 -2.83
C SER A 52 -7.22 3.37 -4.15
N ASN A 53 -8.35 2.81 -4.54
CA ASN A 53 -9.11 3.28 -5.69
C ASN A 53 -9.50 4.77 -5.58
N GLY A 54 -9.76 5.40 -6.71
CA GLY A 54 -10.12 6.81 -6.78
C GLY A 54 -8.93 7.77 -6.68
N ARG A 55 -7.73 7.28 -6.96
CA ARG A 55 -6.50 8.06 -7.01
C ARG A 55 -5.99 8.06 -8.45
N TYR A 56 -5.99 9.21 -9.12
CA TYR A 56 -5.80 9.27 -10.57
C TYR A 56 -4.40 9.70 -11.02
N GLY A 57 -3.71 10.52 -10.28
CA GLY A 57 -2.45 11.13 -10.69
C GLY A 57 -1.18 10.47 -10.17
N GLN A 58 -1.28 9.52 -9.26
CA GLN A 58 -0.15 8.98 -8.51
C GLN A 58 0.85 8.22 -9.36
N GLY A 59 0.39 7.46 -10.35
CA GLY A 59 1.26 6.70 -11.24
C GLY A 59 2.28 7.59 -11.94
N LYS A 60 1.83 8.72 -12.46
CA LYS A 60 2.71 9.72 -13.09
C LYS A 60 3.69 10.33 -12.09
N LEU A 61 3.20 10.73 -10.92
CA LEU A 61 4.05 11.26 -9.84
C LEU A 61 5.12 10.26 -9.42
N MET A 62 4.77 8.99 -9.30
CA MET A 62 5.73 7.93 -8.96
C MET A 62 6.78 7.76 -10.06
N ARG A 63 6.37 7.55 -11.31
CA ARG A 63 7.29 7.27 -12.42
C ARG A 63 8.21 8.43 -12.76
N GLU A 64 7.71 9.66 -12.74
CA GLU A 64 8.46 10.82 -13.21
C GLU A 64 9.19 11.57 -12.10
N ARG A 65 8.86 11.30 -10.84
CA ARG A 65 9.38 12.11 -9.74
C ARG A 65 10.00 11.31 -8.61
N PHE A 66 9.29 10.34 -8.02
CA PHE A 66 9.73 9.69 -6.80
C PHE A 66 10.59 8.45 -7.06
N ILE A 67 10.24 7.64 -8.05
CA ILE A 67 11.04 6.46 -8.43
C ILE A 67 12.45 6.86 -8.89
N PRO A 68 12.63 7.87 -9.79
CA PRO A 68 13.97 8.31 -10.17
C PRO A 68 14.83 8.72 -8.97
N ARG A 69 14.28 9.42 -7.99
CA ARG A 69 15.04 9.85 -6.82
C ARG A 69 15.58 8.69 -5.97
N VAL A 70 14.82 7.61 -5.88
CA VAL A 70 15.28 6.40 -5.18
C VAL A 70 16.35 5.68 -5.98
N LEU A 71 16.16 5.55 -7.30
CA LEU A 71 17.09 4.81 -8.15
C LEU A 71 18.40 5.56 -8.43
N GLU A 72 18.39 6.89 -8.38
CA GLU A 72 19.56 7.78 -8.55
C GLU A 72 20.31 8.00 -7.23
N ALA A 73 19.71 7.70 -6.09
CA ALA A 73 20.38 7.81 -4.80
C ALA A 73 21.53 6.80 -4.69
N ASN A 74 22.57 7.17 -3.94
CA ASN A 74 23.63 6.22 -3.60
C ASN A 74 23.00 5.02 -2.86
N PRO A 75 23.13 3.78 -3.35
CA PRO A 75 22.53 2.61 -2.72
C PRO A 75 22.92 2.46 -1.24
N ASP A 76 24.15 2.79 -0.86
CA ASP A 76 24.61 2.71 0.52
C ASP A 76 23.89 3.70 1.45
N SER A 77 23.31 4.78 0.92
CA SER A 77 22.52 5.72 1.69
C SER A 77 21.09 5.24 1.96
N LEU A 78 20.66 4.13 1.36
CA LEU A 78 19.30 3.60 1.43
C LEU A 78 19.20 2.31 2.29
N ILE A 79 20.31 1.84 2.80
CA ILE A 79 20.38 0.64 3.66
C ILE A 79 20.42 1.02 5.15
N ASP A 80 20.05 0.08 6.01
CA ASP A 80 20.11 0.24 7.45
C ASP A 80 21.56 0.31 7.96
N ASP A 81 21.73 0.71 9.20
CA ASP A 81 23.06 0.89 9.79
C ASP A 81 23.81 -0.44 9.98
N SER A 82 23.10 -1.57 9.93
CA SER A 82 23.72 -2.91 9.94
C SER A 82 24.24 -3.36 8.58
N GLY A 83 23.84 -2.68 7.50
CA GLY A 83 24.15 -3.05 6.12
C GLY A 83 23.42 -4.30 5.63
N LYS A 84 22.45 -4.82 6.39
CA LYS A 84 21.78 -6.11 6.11
C LYS A 84 20.39 -5.99 5.51
N ASN A 85 19.80 -4.80 5.52
CA ASN A 85 18.49 -4.57 4.96
C ASN A 85 18.36 -3.16 4.39
N LEU A 86 17.29 -2.92 3.63
CA LEU A 86 16.87 -1.57 3.25
C LEU A 86 16.37 -0.80 4.48
N ASP A 87 16.58 0.51 4.49
CA ASP A 87 16.00 1.41 5.49
C ASP A 87 14.81 2.18 4.90
N PRO A 88 13.56 1.85 5.28
CA PRO A 88 12.38 2.54 4.75
C PRO A 88 12.38 4.04 5.02
N HIS A 89 12.92 4.48 6.16
CA HIS A 89 12.96 5.91 6.50
C HIS A 89 13.97 6.68 5.64
N LYS A 90 15.13 6.09 5.36
CA LYS A 90 16.11 6.68 4.45
C LYS A 90 15.56 6.76 3.03
N ILE A 91 14.86 5.72 2.57
CA ILE A 91 14.19 5.70 1.25
C ILE A 91 13.06 6.73 1.20
N TRP A 92 12.25 6.84 2.26
CA TRP A 92 11.24 7.88 2.38
C TRP A 92 11.86 9.27 2.25
N ASN A 93 12.94 9.55 2.96
CA ASN A 93 13.64 10.83 2.90
C ASN A 93 14.21 11.13 1.51
N ALA A 94 14.72 10.12 0.81
CA ALA A 94 15.19 10.27 -0.57
C ALA A 94 14.06 10.73 -1.50
N MET A 95 12.85 10.17 -1.35
CA MET A 95 11.68 10.61 -2.12
C MET A 95 11.27 12.05 -1.81
N PHE A 96 11.47 12.53 -0.59
CA PHE A 96 11.15 13.90 -0.19
C PHE A 96 12.22 14.95 -0.56
N THR A 97 13.35 14.55 -1.12
CA THR A 97 14.39 15.49 -1.55
C THR A 97 13.82 16.52 -2.53
N ASN A 98 14.09 17.81 -2.28
CA ASN A 98 13.61 18.95 -3.06
C ASN A 98 12.06 19.11 -3.10
N GLU A 99 11.36 18.60 -2.09
CA GLU A 99 9.94 18.87 -1.94
C GLU A 99 9.72 20.13 -1.14
N LYS A 100 8.94 21.08 -1.68
CA LYS A 100 8.45 22.22 -0.91
C LYS A 100 7.43 21.74 0.13
N PRO A 101 7.37 22.37 1.31
CA PRO A 101 6.30 22.12 2.28
C PRO A 101 4.92 22.30 1.66
N GLY A 102 3.93 21.55 2.13
CA GLY A 102 2.57 21.55 1.59
C GLY A 102 2.36 20.51 0.49
N GLY A 103 1.31 20.66 -0.31
CA GLY A 103 0.98 19.73 -1.39
C GLY A 103 0.61 18.32 -0.90
N HIS A 104 -0.10 18.26 0.22
CA HIS A 104 -0.61 17.01 0.79
C HIS A 104 -1.62 16.34 -0.16
N GLY A 105 -2.01 15.14 0.08
CA GLY A 105 -2.92 14.39 -0.77
C GLY A 105 -2.16 13.62 -1.85
N GLU A 106 -2.19 14.03 -3.11
CA GLU A 106 -1.65 13.27 -4.24
C GLU A 106 -0.18 12.86 -4.06
N ARG A 107 0.66 13.79 -3.62
CA ARG A 107 2.06 13.53 -3.33
C ARG A 107 2.23 12.48 -2.23
N SER A 108 1.55 12.66 -1.12
CA SER A 108 1.65 11.75 0.03
C SER A 108 1.15 10.35 -0.30
N VAL A 109 0.09 10.23 -1.10
CA VAL A 109 -0.41 8.93 -1.56
C VAL A 109 0.58 8.24 -2.49
N ALA A 110 1.21 8.98 -3.42
CA ALA A 110 2.21 8.42 -4.32
C ALA A 110 3.44 7.89 -3.56
N ILE A 111 3.98 8.70 -2.64
CA ILE A 111 5.11 8.29 -1.79
C ILE A 111 4.73 7.10 -0.90
N GLY A 112 3.56 7.15 -0.24
CA GLY A 112 3.09 6.06 0.61
C GLY A 112 2.87 4.74 -0.13
N THR A 113 2.54 4.79 -1.42
CA THR A 113 2.41 3.58 -2.26
C THR A 113 3.77 2.90 -2.48
N ILE A 114 4.81 3.69 -2.75
CA ILE A 114 6.19 3.17 -2.86
C ILE A 114 6.68 2.69 -1.50
N ASP A 115 6.42 3.44 -0.44
CA ASP A 115 6.81 3.10 0.94
C ASP A 115 6.22 1.75 1.38
N MET A 116 4.95 1.47 1.08
CA MET A 116 4.36 0.15 1.34
C MET A 116 5.14 -0.98 0.65
N ALA A 117 5.54 -0.78 -0.61
CA ALA A 117 6.32 -1.77 -1.35
C ALA A 117 7.73 -1.95 -0.74
N VAL A 118 8.34 -0.86 -0.26
CA VAL A 118 9.64 -0.93 0.45
C VAL A 118 9.50 -1.70 1.76
N TRP A 119 8.49 -1.42 2.58
CA TRP A 119 8.25 -2.15 3.82
C TRP A 119 7.97 -3.64 3.60
N ASP A 120 7.24 -3.98 2.54
CA ASP A 120 7.01 -5.38 2.15
C ASP A 120 8.32 -6.07 1.73
N ALA A 121 9.17 -5.38 0.96
CA ALA A 121 10.50 -5.90 0.62
C ALA A 121 11.36 -6.14 1.87
N VAL A 122 11.42 -5.16 2.77
CA VAL A 122 12.18 -5.24 4.04
C VAL A 122 11.73 -6.44 4.88
N ALA A 123 10.43 -6.64 5.02
CA ALA A 123 9.87 -7.76 5.77
C ALA A 123 10.22 -9.11 5.13
N LYS A 124 10.15 -9.20 3.80
CA LYS A 124 10.54 -10.39 3.04
C LYS A 124 12.04 -10.68 3.12
N ILE A 125 12.90 -9.66 3.11
CA ILE A 125 14.34 -9.80 3.31
C ILE A 125 14.64 -10.40 4.70
N GLU A 126 13.94 -9.99 5.74
CA GLU A 126 14.06 -10.57 7.09
C GLU A 126 13.35 -11.94 7.25
N GLY A 127 12.55 -12.35 6.27
CA GLY A 127 11.78 -13.60 6.36
C GLY A 127 10.65 -13.55 7.38
N LYS A 128 10.12 -12.37 7.66
CA LYS A 128 9.06 -12.11 8.63
C LYS A 128 7.84 -11.50 7.94
N PRO A 129 6.63 -11.77 8.39
CA PRO A 129 5.48 -10.96 7.98
C PRO A 129 5.62 -9.55 8.53
N LEU A 130 5.14 -8.55 7.78
CA LEU A 130 5.32 -7.14 8.13
C LEU A 130 4.81 -6.79 9.55
N PHE A 131 3.67 -7.35 9.97
CA PHE A 131 3.15 -7.08 11.31
C PHE A 131 4.10 -7.53 12.44
N GLN A 132 4.84 -8.64 12.24
CA GLN A 132 5.82 -9.12 13.20
C GLN A 132 7.06 -8.22 13.18
N LEU A 133 7.54 -7.86 11.98
CA LEU A 133 8.65 -6.93 11.84
C LEU A 133 8.39 -5.60 12.57
N LEU A 134 7.19 -5.04 12.41
CA LEU A 134 6.81 -3.79 13.07
C LEU A 134 6.72 -3.95 14.60
N ALA A 135 6.19 -5.07 15.09
CA ALA A 135 6.16 -5.36 16.52
C ALA A 135 7.57 -5.50 17.11
N ASP A 136 8.48 -6.14 16.38
CA ASP A 136 9.86 -6.31 16.81
C ASP A 136 10.64 -4.99 16.84
N ARG A 137 10.40 -4.09 15.87
CA ARG A 137 11.13 -2.83 15.74
C ARG A 137 10.57 -1.69 16.61
N TYR A 138 9.25 -1.64 16.78
CA TYR A 138 8.56 -0.48 17.38
C TYR A 138 7.68 -0.85 18.57
N GLY A 139 7.60 -2.11 18.93
CA GLY A 139 6.83 -2.61 20.06
C GLY A 139 7.67 -3.47 21.00
N ASP A 140 7.00 -4.40 21.67
CA ASP A 140 7.61 -5.36 22.60
C ASP A 140 7.86 -6.74 21.95
N GLY A 141 7.83 -6.85 20.63
CA GLY A 141 7.95 -8.09 19.87
C GLY A 141 6.70 -8.99 19.88
N LYS A 142 5.63 -8.55 20.52
CA LYS A 142 4.38 -9.31 20.65
C LYS A 142 3.24 -8.63 19.90
N PRO A 143 3.04 -8.94 18.60
CA PRO A 143 1.97 -8.30 17.85
C PRO A 143 0.60 -8.72 18.36
N ASN A 144 -0.33 -7.78 18.42
CA ASN A 144 -1.72 -8.10 18.70
C ASN A 144 -2.32 -8.85 17.49
N ARG A 145 -2.59 -10.14 17.68
CA ARG A 145 -3.16 -11.01 16.63
C ARG A 145 -4.68 -10.92 16.51
N LYS A 146 -5.34 -10.26 17.45
CA LYS A 146 -6.79 -10.05 17.46
C LYS A 146 -7.06 -8.56 17.58
N ILE A 147 -7.64 -7.98 16.54
CA ILE A 147 -8.05 -6.58 16.51
C ILE A 147 -9.57 -6.51 16.33
N PHE A 148 -10.17 -5.48 16.89
CA PHE A 148 -11.57 -5.18 16.64
C PHE A 148 -11.75 -4.80 15.16
N VAL A 149 -12.78 -5.37 14.52
CA VAL A 149 -13.17 -5.06 13.15
C VAL A 149 -14.68 -4.86 13.06
N TYR A 150 -15.10 -4.07 12.10
CA TYR A 150 -16.50 -3.95 11.70
C TYR A 150 -16.64 -4.32 10.21
N ALA A 151 -17.82 -4.81 9.82
CA ALA A 151 -18.13 -5.02 8.42
C ALA A 151 -18.60 -3.70 7.79
N ALA A 152 -17.98 -3.31 6.68
CA ALA A 152 -18.40 -2.17 5.89
C ALA A 152 -19.09 -2.65 4.60
N GLY A 153 -20.27 -2.08 4.30
CA GLY A 153 -21.05 -2.41 3.11
C GLY A 153 -22.12 -1.37 2.83
N GLY A 154 -23.20 -1.79 2.20
CA GLY A 154 -24.31 -0.90 1.86
C GLY A 154 -24.00 0.00 0.67
N TYR A 155 -23.11 -0.43 -0.21
CA TYR A 155 -22.85 0.27 -1.46
C TYR A 155 -24.05 0.12 -2.41
N TYR A 156 -24.20 1.10 -3.29
CA TYR A 156 -25.27 1.09 -4.27
C TYR A 156 -24.85 0.27 -5.51
N TYR A 157 -25.73 -0.67 -5.88
CA TYR A 157 -25.59 -1.47 -7.08
C TYR A 157 -26.82 -1.28 -7.95
N PRO A 158 -26.72 -1.40 -9.27
CA PRO A 158 -27.89 -1.41 -10.15
C PRO A 158 -28.91 -2.47 -9.70
N GLY A 159 -30.17 -2.07 -9.52
CA GLY A 159 -31.25 -2.94 -9.08
C GLY A 159 -31.22 -3.35 -7.59
N GLN A 160 -30.41 -2.70 -6.78
CA GLN A 160 -30.43 -2.86 -5.32
C GLN A 160 -31.56 -2.01 -4.72
N ASP A 161 -32.36 -2.64 -3.87
CA ASP A 161 -33.41 -2.03 -3.09
C ASP A 161 -33.12 -2.10 -1.58
N HIS A 162 -34.06 -1.58 -0.76
CA HIS A 162 -33.93 -1.66 0.69
C HIS A 162 -33.97 -3.09 1.24
N GLY A 163 -34.64 -4.01 0.55
CA GLY A 163 -34.67 -5.45 0.92
C GLY A 163 -33.27 -6.04 0.84
N LYS A 164 -32.64 -5.94 -0.32
CA LYS A 164 -31.26 -6.41 -0.54
C LYS A 164 -30.26 -5.77 0.41
N LEU A 165 -30.40 -4.47 0.71
CA LEU A 165 -29.56 -3.81 1.70
C LEU A 165 -29.71 -4.41 3.09
N LYS A 166 -30.95 -4.68 3.53
CA LYS A 166 -31.21 -5.34 4.82
C LYS A 166 -30.60 -6.75 4.86
N ASP A 167 -30.72 -7.49 3.78
CA ASP A 167 -30.18 -8.85 3.69
C ASP A 167 -28.65 -8.85 3.71
N GLU A 168 -28.02 -7.89 3.05
CA GLU A 168 -26.58 -7.68 3.13
C GLU A 168 -26.13 -7.41 4.57
N MET A 169 -26.78 -6.46 5.26
CA MET A 169 -26.44 -6.14 6.66
C MET A 169 -26.67 -7.33 7.60
N ARG A 170 -27.76 -8.10 7.43
CA ARG A 170 -28.01 -9.32 8.20
C ARG A 170 -26.93 -10.35 7.95
N SER A 171 -26.49 -10.55 6.71
CA SER A 171 -25.43 -11.51 6.39
C SER A 171 -24.12 -11.22 7.14
N TYR A 172 -23.83 -9.97 7.44
CA TYR A 172 -22.65 -9.62 8.25
C TYR A 172 -22.82 -10.02 9.72
N ILE A 173 -24.02 -9.82 10.28
CA ILE A 173 -24.35 -10.25 11.64
C ILE A 173 -24.29 -11.77 11.75
N ASP A 174 -24.82 -12.49 10.77
CA ASP A 174 -24.78 -13.97 10.70
C ASP A 174 -23.36 -14.52 10.62
N ARG A 175 -22.41 -13.73 10.06
CA ARG A 175 -20.96 -14.03 10.05
C ARG A 175 -20.26 -13.70 11.37
N GLY A 176 -20.98 -13.18 12.36
CA GLY A 176 -20.45 -12.86 13.68
C GLY A 176 -19.90 -11.43 13.85
N TYR A 177 -20.08 -10.53 12.89
CA TYR A 177 -19.75 -9.13 13.09
C TYR A 177 -20.76 -8.48 14.06
N THR A 178 -20.24 -7.82 15.09
CA THR A 178 -21.06 -7.12 16.11
C THR A 178 -21.31 -5.67 15.74
N VAL A 179 -20.54 -5.12 14.80
CA VAL A 179 -20.71 -3.75 14.28
C VAL A 179 -20.71 -3.79 12.76
N VAL A 180 -21.68 -3.13 12.18
CA VAL A 180 -21.82 -2.94 10.73
C VAL A 180 -21.83 -1.45 10.41
N LYS A 181 -21.11 -1.08 9.35
CA LYS A 181 -21.05 0.28 8.83
C LYS A 181 -21.73 0.32 7.46
N LYS A 182 -22.66 1.28 7.30
CA LYS A 182 -23.28 1.62 6.04
C LYS A 182 -22.81 3.02 5.60
#